data_d98b9d817110292a69f1ad8ab0a31cf0
#
_entry.id   d98b9d817110292a69f1ad8ab0a31cf0
#
_cell.length_a   1.000
_cell.length_b   1.000
_cell.length_c   1.000
_cell.angle_alpha   90.00
_cell.angle_beta   90.00
_cell.angle_gamma   90.00
#
_symmetry.space_group_name_H-M   'P 1'
#
loop_
_entity.id
_entity.type
_entity.pdbx_description
1 polymer ?
#
loop_
_entity_poly.entity_id
_entity_poly.type
_entity_poly.pdbx_seq_one_letter_code
_entity_poly.pdbx_strand_id
1 'polypeptide(L)'
;MTPSRICAWTLIAWLCPLGPAADDFLPPQPLYEAGLAKFWQLRIPLEKDQRVQDAYLVDDQLYLGTQDGYVYAVDAYTGVLRWVQPIARSGYRVRRPCHAEDRAVFVTPHDIQVYDRRTGDGISRRELRFPSATGPVSDGERLFVGGLDSRLHVFDIDAERALWQVIVDGPIMSTPTVSGDYVYVANDGQSVYACTRAMKTFQWEIVTSGPVSADLVADENGVYVASQDQSLYLVNAEFGQIKWRVRFASPLRDPPFVTPTTAYQYALGEGVAALETGPGFDVENKRVRWKLPQGRQILAAGQDVVYMLAGDGSLLEVAIKDGQVRHTVPSGGFALGVPVPDNPTIFLAATDGRVFCARPPGIPFPRRQDVLNALRPPGAGQGEGAATQPTSQPTTRPATKAPNPLEAGSRGVPLGGKSDVTKGFKGKEGTE
;
A
#
# COMPACT_ATOMS: atom_id res chain seq x y z
N MET A 1 33.72 75.22 28.06
CA MET A 1 32.94 75.17 26.81
C MET A 1 33.48 74.01 25.97
N THR A 2 32.85 72.87 26.08
CA THR A 2 33.25 71.68 25.29
C THR A 2 32.00 71.21 24.53
N PRO A 3 32.03 70.95 23.21
CA PRO A 3 30.84 70.51 22.47
C PRO A 3 30.64 69.01 22.56
N SER A 4 29.41 68.70 22.80
CA SER A 4 28.81 67.33 22.83
C SER A 4 28.97 66.66 21.49
N ARG A 5 29.49 65.40 21.51
CA ARG A 5 29.53 64.52 20.33
C ARG A 5 28.26 63.71 20.32
N ILE A 6 27.43 63.87 19.26
CA ILE A 6 26.29 63.05 18.93
C ILE A 6 26.83 61.83 18.22
N CYS A 7 26.68 60.64 18.86
CA CYS A 7 26.95 59.34 18.18
C CYS A 7 25.72 58.97 17.32
N ALA A 8 25.89 59.01 16.02
CA ALA A 8 24.95 58.46 15.06
C ALA A 8 25.10 56.96 15.07
N TRP A 9 24.08 56.23 15.51
CA TRP A 9 23.96 54.78 15.38
C TRP A 9 23.49 54.44 13.96
N THR A 10 24.41 53.98 13.12
CA THR A 10 24.10 53.39 11.82
C THR A 10 23.52 51.99 12.04
N LEU A 11 22.23 51.83 11.82
CA LEU A 11 21.56 50.56 11.70
C LEU A 11 22.08 49.84 10.43
N ILE A 12 23.04 48.93 10.61
CA ILE A 12 23.43 47.98 9.57
C ILE A 12 22.33 46.89 9.57
N ALA A 13 21.41 47.00 8.61
CA ALA A 13 20.49 45.90 8.28
C ALA A 13 21.34 44.75 7.73
N TRP A 14 21.47 43.71 8.52
CA TRP A 14 21.95 42.40 8.06
C TRP A 14 20.92 41.85 7.07
N LEU A 15 21.17 42.05 5.78
CA LEU A 15 20.57 41.17 4.77
C LEU A 15 21.16 39.79 5.01
N CYS A 16 20.41 38.91 5.65
CA CYS A 16 20.68 37.48 5.55
C CYS A 16 20.68 37.13 4.07
N PRO A 17 21.78 36.58 3.52
CA PRO A 17 21.72 36.00 2.20
C PRO A 17 20.67 34.87 2.26
N LEU A 18 19.63 34.99 1.44
CA LEU A 18 18.82 33.83 1.11
C LEU A 18 19.80 32.74 0.68
N GLY A 19 19.94 31.68 1.48
CA GLY A 19 20.73 30.53 1.08
C GLY A 19 20.27 30.07 -0.31
N PRO A 20 21.15 29.44 -1.10
CA PRO A 20 20.77 28.97 -2.43
C PRO A 20 19.50 28.18 -2.30
N ALA A 21 18.48 28.51 -3.10
CA ALA A 21 17.29 27.72 -3.23
C ALA A 21 17.75 26.29 -3.50
N ALA A 22 17.30 25.33 -2.69
CA ALA A 22 17.68 23.93 -2.89
C ALA A 22 17.37 23.59 -4.34
N ASP A 23 18.39 23.15 -5.10
CA ASP A 23 18.25 22.82 -6.50
C ASP A 23 17.11 21.83 -6.68
N ASP A 24 16.23 22.11 -7.63
CA ASP A 24 15.14 21.21 -7.98
C ASP A 24 15.70 19.88 -8.51
N PHE A 25 15.19 18.77 -8.00
CA PHE A 25 15.66 17.44 -8.40
C PHE A 25 15.28 17.09 -9.85
N LEU A 26 14.16 17.63 -10.31
CA LEU A 26 13.72 17.55 -11.69
C LEU A 26 13.58 18.96 -12.29
N PRO A 27 13.85 19.14 -13.59
CA PRO A 27 13.71 20.43 -14.24
C PRO A 27 12.24 20.87 -14.23
N PRO A 28 11.92 22.06 -13.70
CA PRO A 28 10.54 22.49 -13.48
C PRO A 28 9.77 22.74 -14.79
N GLN A 29 10.42 23.23 -15.84
CA GLN A 29 9.74 23.53 -17.09
C GLN A 29 9.26 22.28 -17.83
N PRO A 30 10.08 21.23 -18.11
CA PRO A 30 9.60 19.98 -18.68
C PRO A 30 8.55 19.28 -17.83
N LEU A 31 8.65 19.40 -16.49
CA LEU A 31 7.64 18.85 -15.59
C LEU A 31 6.29 19.55 -15.75
N TYR A 32 6.29 20.87 -15.87
CA TYR A 32 5.07 21.66 -16.09
C TYR A 32 4.45 21.38 -17.46
N GLU A 33 5.27 21.26 -18.51
CA GLU A 33 4.83 20.89 -19.86
C GLU A 33 4.16 19.52 -19.89
N ALA A 34 4.66 18.58 -19.05
CA ALA A 34 4.03 17.27 -18.84
C ALA A 34 2.81 17.31 -17.91
N GLY A 35 2.21 18.48 -17.65
CA GLY A 35 1.03 18.63 -16.83
C GLY A 35 1.23 18.31 -15.35
N LEU A 36 2.45 18.42 -14.83
CA LEU A 36 2.81 18.11 -13.46
C LEU A 36 3.42 19.31 -12.75
N ALA A 37 3.18 19.39 -11.45
CA ALA A 37 3.84 20.35 -10.57
C ALA A 37 4.59 19.61 -9.47
N LYS A 38 5.77 20.11 -9.12
CA LYS A 38 6.49 19.63 -7.93
C LYS A 38 5.61 19.87 -6.70
N PHE A 39 5.31 18.80 -5.98
CA PHE A 39 4.52 18.87 -4.75
C PHE A 39 5.43 18.99 -3.53
N TRP A 40 6.39 18.09 -3.40
CA TRP A 40 7.50 18.15 -2.46
C TRP A 40 8.71 17.37 -2.97
N GLN A 41 9.85 17.63 -2.37
CA GLN A 41 11.06 16.86 -2.56
C GLN A 41 11.80 16.72 -1.24
N LEU A 42 12.42 15.58 -1.03
CA LEU A 42 13.12 15.23 0.20
C LEU A 42 14.41 14.50 -0.14
N ARG A 43 15.46 14.75 0.63
CA ARG A 43 16.63 13.89 0.68
C ARG A 43 16.67 13.21 2.04
N ILE A 44 16.47 11.90 2.08
CA ILE A 44 16.59 11.13 3.32
C ILE A 44 18.06 11.04 3.75
N PRO A 45 18.33 11.08 5.08
CA PRO A 45 19.69 11.04 5.60
C PRO A 45 20.23 9.59 5.55
N LEU A 46 20.86 9.24 4.43
CA LEU A 46 21.52 7.95 4.28
C LEU A 46 22.89 7.95 4.94
N GLU A 47 23.28 6.83 5.56
CA GLU A 47 24.66 6.62 5.99
C GLU A 47 25.60 6.43 4.79
N LYS A 48 26.91 6.45 5.09
CA LYS A 48 27.91 6.24 4.05
C LYS A 48 27.71 4.86 3.40
N ASP A 49 27.70 4.84 2.08
CA ASP A 49 27.51 3.63 1.24
C ASP A 49 26.10 3.01 1.30
N GLN A 50 25.19 3.56 2.11
CA GLN A 50 23.78 3.14 2.16
C GLN A 50 23.05 3.59 0.87
N ARG A 51 22.20 2.70 0.33
CA ARG A 51 21.46 2.96 -0.90
C ARG A 51 20.00 2.52 -0.75
N VAL A 52 19.09 3.31 -1.27
CA VAL A 52 17.68 2.91 -1.42
C VAL A 52 17.59 1.83 -2.49
N GLN A 53 16.93 0.76 -2.17
CA GLN A 53 16.73 -0.39 -3.05
C GLN A 53 15.27 -0.60 -3.42
N ASP A 54 14.35 -0.28 -2.52
CA ASP A 54 12.93 -0.51 -2.67
C ASP A 54 12.13 0.73 -2.23
N ALA A 55 11.00 0.97 -2.89
CA ALA A 55 10.08 2.03 -2.55
C ALA A 55 8.64 1.53 -2.68
N TYR A 56 7.81 1.73 -1.66
CA TYR A 56 6.43 1.26 -1.61
C TYR A 56 5.51 2.33 -1.04
N LEU A 57 4.39 2.58 -1.69
CA LEU A 57 3.30 3.35 -1.12
C LEU A 57 2.30 2.38 -0.48
N VAL A 58 1.98 2.61 0.78
CA VAL A 58 0.91 1.92 1.50
C VAL A 58 0.06 3.00 2.15
N ASP A 59 -1.17 3.13 1.71
CA ASP A 59 -2.12 4.19 2.09
C ASP A 59 -1.49 5.60 2.00
N ASP A 60 -1.22 6.22 3.15
CA ASP A 60 -0.67 7.58 3.27
C ASP A 60 0.84 7.61 3.57
N GLN A 61 1.53 6.47 3.52
CA GLN A 61 2.95 6.38 3.83
C GLN A 61 3.78 5.79 2.69
N LEU A 62 4.88 6.46 2.40
CA LEU A 62 5.90 5.99 1.49
C LEU A 62 7.03 5.34 2.30
N TYR A 63 7.27 4.06 2.05
CA TYR A 63 8.32 3.28 2.67
C TYR A 63 9.49 3.12 1.73
N LEU A 64 10.68 3.50 2.16
CA LEU A 64 11.92 3.40 1.41
C LEU A 64 12.83 2.39 2.10
N GLY A 65 13.01 1.23 1.48
CA GLY A 65 13.88 0.17 1.98
C GLY A 65 15.30 0.33 1.46
N THR A 66 16.29 0.13 2.34
CA THR A 66 17.70 0.19 1.98
C THR A 66 18.32 -1.20 1.88
N GLN A 67 19.45 -1.32 1.19
CA GLN A 67 20.18 -2.58 0.98
C GLN A 67 20.66 -3.24 2.28
N ASP A 68 20.85 -2.47 3.33
CA ASP A 68 21.26 -2.91 4.67
C ASP A 68 20.07 -3.10 5.63
N GLY A 69 18.84 -3.02 5.09
CA GLY A 69 17.62 -3.44 5.77
C GLY A 69 16.94 -2.37 6.61
N TYR A 70 17.36 -1.09 6.52
CA TYR A 70 16.63 0.01 7.13
C TYR A 70 15.43 0.41 6.30
N VAL A 71 14.39 0.87 6.96
CA VAL A 71 13.19 1.45 6.36
C VAL A 71 13.01 2.87 6.84
N TYR A 72 12.84 3.78 5.89
CA TYR A 72 12.47 5.17 6.11
C TYR A 72 11.01 5.33 5.77
N ALA A 73 10.19 5.74 6.73
CA ALA A 73 8.77 6.01 6.52
C ALA A 73 8.55 7.51 6.35
N VAL A 74 8.01 7.87 5.20
CA VAL A 74 7.75 9.26 4.80
C VAL A 74 6.25 9.44 4.64
N ASP A 75 5.71 10.52 5.17
CA ASP A 75 4.33 10.92 4.93
C ASP A 75 4.16 11.28 3.45
N ALA A 76 3.29 10.56 2.75
CA ALA A 76 3.15 10.68 1.30
C ALA A 76 2.54 12.02 0.86
N TYR A 77 1.75 12.67 1.73
CA TYR A 77 1.15 13.96 1.43
C TYR A 77 2.10 15.12 1.68
N THR A 78 2.83 15.11 2.80
CA THR A 78 3.65 16.25 3.22
C THR A 78 5.14 16.11 2.86
N GLY A 79 5.62 14.89 2.57
CA GLY A 79 7.04 14.60 2.38
C GLY A 79 7.85 14.58 3.69
N VAL A 80 7.19 14.57 4.85
CA VAL A 80 7.86 14.54 6.15
C VAL A 80 8.39 13.14 6.46
N LEU A 81 9.67 13.03 6.75
CA LEU A 81 10.24 11.81 7.31
C LEU A 81 9.69 11.60 8.73
N ARG A 82 8.93 10.53 8.93
CA ARG A 82 8.30 10.22 10.21
C ARG A 82 9.22 9.44 11.12
N TRP A 83 9.79 8.36 10.63
CA TRP A 83 10.66 7.48 11.41
C TRP A 83 11.60 6.67 10.52
N VAL A 84 12.60 6.07 11.16
CA VAL A 84 13.57 5.15 10.55
C VAL A 84 13.73 3.95 11.48
N GLN A 85 13.62 2.72 10.93
CA GLN A 85 13.79 1.50 11.72
C GLN A 85 14.59 0.44 10.96
N PRO A 86 15.46 -0.33 11.66
CA PRO A 86 16.12 -1.49 11.08
C PRO A 86 15.14 -2.69 11.07
N ILE A 87 14.59 -2.99 9.89
CA ILE A 87 13.59 -4.04 9.71
C ILE A 87 14.23 -5.37 9.34
N ALA A 88 15.15 -5.37 8.39
CA ALA A 88 15.80 -6.59 7.92
C ALA A 88 17.30 -6.59 8.22
N ARG A 89 17.93 -7.74 8.15
CA ARG A 89 19.39 -7.84 8.17
C ARG A 89 19.95 -7.41 6.82
N SER A 90 21.15 -6.88 6.82
CA SER A 90 21.86 -6.53 5.59
C SER A 90 21.87 -7.71 4.60
N GLY A 91 21.57 -7.40 3.33
CA GLY A 91 21.46 -8.38 2.26
C GLY A 91 20.07 -8.98 2.05
N TYR A 92 19.12 -8.75 2.97
CA TYR A 92 17.72 -9.12 2.74
C TYR A 92 16.91 -7.91 2.28
N ARG A 93 16.16 -8.10 1.19
CA ARG A 93 15.23 -7.06 0.72
C ARG A 93 14.10 -6.87 1.71
N VAL A 94 13.78 -5.62 1.99
CA VAL A 94 12.54 -5.28 2.68
C VAL A 94 11.40 -5.43 1.68
N ARG A 95 10.45 -6.31 1.99
CA ARG A 95 9.24 -6.49 1.19
C ARG A 95 8.22 -5.41 1.51
N ARG A 96 7.28 -5.19 0.60
CA ARG A 96 6.17 -4.26 0.82
C ARG A 96 5.47 -4.60 2.14
N PRO A 97 5.37 -3.66 3.09
CA PRO A 97 4.58 -3.86 4.30
C PRO A 97 3.08 -3.76 4.01
N CYS A 98 2.27 -4.16 4.97
CA CYS A 98 0.84 -3.82 4.98
C CYS A 98 0.50 -2.99 6.21
N HIS A 99 -0.62 -2.29 6.14
CA HIS A 99 -1.21 -1.65 7.31
C HIS A 99 -2.35 -2.49 7.89
N ALA A 100 -2.47 -2.44 9.20
CA ALA A 100 -3.60 -2.96 9.94
C ALA A 100 -3.96 -1.91 10.99
N GLU A 101 -4.99 -1.13 10.73
CA GLU A 101 -5.33 0.07 11.51
C GLU A 101 -4.14 1.05 11.64
N ASP A 102 -3.72 1.33 12.88
CA ASP A 102 -2.57 2.20 13.18
C ASP A 102 -1.22 1.45 13.21
N ARG A 103 -1.16 0.24 12.67
CA ARG A 103 0.03 -0.61 12.68
C ARG A 103 0.60 -0.75 11.27
N ALA A 104 1.93 -0.71 11.19
CA ALA A 104 2.70 -1.12 10.01
C ALA A 104 3.30 -2.50 10.28
N VAL A 105 2.98 -3.47 9.44
CA VAL A 105 3.42 -4.86 9.60
C VAL A 105 4.43 -5.19 8.52
N PHE A 106 5.59 -5.64 8.94
CA PHE A 106 6.68 -6.10 8.07
C PHE A 106 6.90 -7.60 8.26
N VAL A 107 7.16 -8.28 7.16
CA VAL A 107 7.57 -9.68 7.16
C VAL A 107 8.97 -9.78 6.59
N THR A 108 9.86 -10.36 7.37
CA THR A 108 11.20 -10.75 6.93
C THR A 108 11.23 -12.26 6.68
N PRO A 109 12.31 -12.83 6.13
CA PRO A 109 12.42 -14.29 6.01
C PRO A 109 12.28 -15.07 7.32
N HIS A 110 12.41 -14.40 8.47
CA HIS A 110 12.49 -15.06 9.77
C HIS A 110 11.49 -14.57 10.81
N ASP A 111 10.89 -13.40 10.63
CA ASP A 111 10.00 -12.81 11.64
C ASP A 111 8.91 -11.92 11.03
N ILE A 112 7.86 -11.72 11.83
CA ILE A 112 6.85 -10.68 11.63
C ILE A 112 7.13 -9.59 12.65
N GLN A 113 7.23 -8.36 12.21
CA GLN A 113 7.49 -7.18 13.03
C GLN A 113 6.34 -6.20 12.87
N VAL A 114 5.83 -5.72 13.99
CA VAL A 114 4.71 -4.77 14.05
C VAL A 114 5.18 -3.49 14.71
N TYR A 115 4.94 -2.38 14.05
CA TYR A 115 5.28 -1.04 14.51
C TYR A 115 4.04 -0.15 14.53
N ASP A 116 4.01 0.83 15.42
CA ASP A 116 3.10 1.96 15.26
C ASP A 116 3.46 2.69 13.95
N ARG A 117 2.50 2.82 13.06
CA ARG A 117 2.79 3.35 11.71
C ARG A 117 3.14 4.83 11.71
N ARG A 118 2.76 5.59 12.75
CA ARG A 118 3.01 7.03 12.84
C ARG A 118 4.34 7.35 13.52
N THR A 119 4.67 6.60 14.59
CA THR A 119 5.88 6.86 15.39
C THR A 119 7.04 5.95 15.04
N GLY A 120 6.77 4.77 14.48
CA GLY A 120 7.78 3.74 14.27
C GLY A 120 8.14 2.97 15.56
N ASP A 121 7.40 3.17 16.65
CA ASP A 121 7.63 2.43 17.89
C ASP A 121 7.31 0.96 17.68
N GLY A 122 8.21 0.06 18.11
CA GLY A 122 8.01 -1.38 18.01
C GLY A 122 6.91 -1.84 18.94
N ILE A 123 5.87 -2.48 18.41
CA ILE A 123 4.75 -3.04 19.16
C ILE A 123 5.02 -4.52 19.50
N SER A 124 5.36 -5.31 18.48
CA SER A 124 5.66 -6.73 18.67
C SER A 124 6.62 -7.26 17.61
N ARG A 125 7.29 -8.34 17.95
CA ARG A 125 8.13 -9.11 17.03
C ARG A 125 7.93 -10.59 17.30
N ARG A 126 7.60 -11.34 16.24
CA ARG A 126 7.34 -12.77 16.31
C ARG A 126 8.16 -13.53 15.30
N GLU A 127 8.87 -14.55 15.76
CA GLU A 127 9.63 -15.44 14.91
C GLU A 127 8.71 -16.30 14.04
N LEU A 128 9.03 -16.41 12.75
CA LEU A 128 8.39 -17.31 11.82
C LEU A 128 9.04 -18.71 11.93
N ARG A 129 8.20 -19.74 11.95
CA ARG A 129 8.66 -21.14 11.93
C ARG A 129 8.82 -21.69 10.50
N PHE A 130 8.72 -20.86 9.52
CA PHE A 130 8.87 -21.15 8.09
C PHE A 130 9.55 -19.96 7.40
N PRO A 131 10.31 -20.16 6.33
CA PRO A 131 10.88 -19.06 5.58
C PRO A 131 9.81 -18.40 4.70
N SER A 132 9.79 -17.07 4.65
CA SER A 132 8.95 -16.28 3.75
C SER A 132 9.80 -15.47 2.76
N ALA A 133 9.33 -15.36 1.52
CA ALA A 133 9.90 -14.49 0.49
C ALA A 133 8.92 -13.39 0.06
N THR A 134 7.73 -13.31 0.67
CA THR A 134 6.66 -12.38 0.30
C THR A 134 6.49 -11.28 1.34
N GLY A 135 5.87 -10.18 0.93
CA GLY A 135 5.30 -9.22 1.87
C GLY A 135 4.03 -9.77 2.53
N PRO A 136 3.61 -9.20 3.65
CA PRO A 136 2.32 -9.49 4.27
C PRO A 136 1.19 -8.75 3.54
N VAL A 137 -0.03 -9.29 3.65
CA VAL A 137 -1.25 -8.54 3.36
C VAL A 137 -2.24 -8.71 4.50
N SER A 138 -3.04 -7.69 4.78
CA SER A 138 -4.04 -7.72 5.84
C SER A 138 -5.42 -7.43 5.30
N ASP A 139 -6.44 -8.04 5.93
CA ASP A 139 -7.86 -7.69 5.75
C ASP A 139 -8.41 -6.84 6.91
N GLY A 140 -7.52 -6.34 7.78
CA GLY A 140 -7.85 -5.59 9.00
C GLY A 140 -7.85 -6.46 10.27
N GLU A 141 -8.27 -7.73 10.17
CA GLU A 141 -8.31 -8.68 11.29
C GLU A 141 -7.20 -9.74 11.19
N ARG A 142 -6.87 -10.14 9.97
CA ARG A 142 -5.95 -11.24 9.69
C ARG A 142 -4.77 -10.77 8.87
N LEU A 143 -3.67 -11.48 9.06
CA LEU A 143 -2.46 -11.31 8.29
C LEU A 143 -2.22 -12.56 7.46
N PHE A 144 -2.06 -12.39 6.16
CA PHE A 144 -1.78 -13.45 5.20
C PHE A 144 -0.33 -13.37 4.75
N VAL A 145 0.41 -14.47 4.86
CA VAL A 145 1.84 -14.56 4.54
C VAL A 145 2.09 -15.80 3.70
N GLY A 146 2.69 -15.62 2.54
CA GLY A 146 3.14 -16.71 1.69
C GLY A 146 4.43 -17.34 2.22
N GLY A 147 4.43 -18.67 2.36
CA GLY A 147 5.62 -19.43 2.79
C GLY A 147 6.34 -20.09 1.62
N LEU A 148 7.67 -20.23 1.74
CA LEU A 148 8.47 -21.07 0.84
C LEU A 148 8.26 -22.57 1.11
N ASP A 149 7.56 -22.90 2.21
CA ASP A 149 7.12 -24.25 2.58
C ASP A 149 5.84 -24.70 1.87
N SER A 150 5.48 -24.01 0.78
CA SER A 150 4.26 -24.29 -0.02
C SER A 150 2.98 -24.12 0.79
N ARG A 151 2.93 -23.12 1.67
CA ARG A 151 1.73 -22.80 2.46
C ARG A 151 1.42 -21.33 2.48
N LEU A 152 0.13 -21.02 2.41
CA LEU A 152 -0.40 -19.74 2.84
C LEU A 152 -0.64 -19.84 4.36
N HIS A 153 0.06 -19.04 5.13
CA HIS A 153 -0.10 -18.93 6.56
C HIS A 153 -0.98 -17.74 6.91
N VAL A 154 -1.93 -17.95 7.80
CA VAL A 154 -2.86 -16.92 8.25
C VAL A 154 -2.74 -16.75 9.75
N PHE A 155 -2.54 -15.52 10.16
CA PHE A 155 -2.35 -15.15 11.56
C PHE A 155 -3.44 -14.16 11.97
N ASP A 156 -3.81 -14.21 13.21
CA ASP A 156 -4.49 -13.11 13.88
C ASP A 156 -3.47 -11.98 14.11
N ILE A 157 -3.84 -10.74 13.86
CA ILE A 157 -2.94 -9.60 14.05
C ILE A 157 -2.64 -9.37 15.54
N ASP A 158 -3.61 -9.65 16.41
CA ASP A 158 -3.49 -9.45 17.85
C ASP A 158 -3.01 -10.71 18.59
N ALA A 159 -3.33 -11.89 18.06
CA ALA A 159 -2.92 -13.14 18.67
C ALA A 159 -1.54 -13.59 18.18
N GLU A 160 -0.72 -14.10 19.11
CA GLU A 160 0.62 -14.59 18.80
C GLU A 160 0.65 -15.96 18.10
N ARG A 161 -0.46 -16.39 17.49
CA ARG A 161 -0.57 -17.73 16.88
C ARG A 161 -1.11 -17.67 15.45
N ALA A 162 -0.72 -18.65 14.64
CA ALA A 162 -1.36 -18.90 13.36
C ALA A 162 -2.81 -19.38 13.60
N LEU A 163 -3.75 -18.84 12.83
CA LEU A 163 -5.14 -19.27 12.84
C LEU A 163 -5.31 -20.56 12.04
N TRP A 164 -4.83 -20.55 10.82
CA TRP A 164 -4.89 -21.68 9.90
C TRP A 164 -3.83 -21.53 8.79
N GLN A 165 -3.66 -22.59 8.04
CA GLN A 165 -2.78 -22.59 6.87
C GLN A 165 -3.42 -23.42 5.75
N VAL A 166 -3.10 -23.06 4.51
CA VAL A 166 -3.52 -23.78 3.30
C VAL A 166 -2.29 -24.28 2.59
N ILE A 167 -2.30 -25.56 2.19
CA ILE A 167 -1.22 -26.16 1.41
C ILE A 167 -1.51 -25.92 -0.07
N VAL A 168 -0.49 -25.45 -0.80
CA VAL A 168 -0.50 -25.28 -2.25
C VAL A 168 0.59 -26.15 -2.87
N ASP A 169 0.63 -26.26 -4.19
CA ASP A 169 1.51 -27.19 -4.91
C ASP A 169 2.93 -26.66 -5.16
N GLY A 170 3.33 -25.53 -4.58
CA GLY A 170 4.68 -24.99 -4.70
C GLY A 170 4.93 -23.78 -3.82
N PRO A 171 6.20 -23.35 -3.69
CA PRO A 171 6.58 -22.17 -2.92
C PRO A 171 5.83 -20.92 -3.37
N ILE A 172 5.34 -20.14 -2.42
CA ILE A 172 4.67 -18.87 -2.69
C ILE A 172 5.73 -17.78 -2.80
N MET A 173 5.88 -17.24 -4.02
CA MET A 173 6.86 -16.21 -4.34
C MET A 173 6.24 -14.83 -4.57
N SER A 174 4.94 -14.76 -4.85
CA SER A 174 4.15 -13.53 -4.97
C SER A 174 3.48 -13.16 -3.66
N THR A 175 3.34 -11.87 -3.40
CA THR A 175 2.57 -11.39 -2.24
C THR A 175 1.10 -11.81 -2.40
N PRO A 176 0.46 -12.42 -1.39
CA PRO A 176 -0.97 -12.69 -1.44
C PRO A 176 -1.78 -11.42 -1.72
N THR A 177 -2.92 -11.54 -2.38
CA THR A 177 -3.78 -10.40 -2.71
C THR A 177 -5.16 -10.61 -2.12
N VAL A 178 -5.62 -9.67 -1.29
CA VAL A 178 -6.97 -9.69 -0.70
C VAL A 178 -7.90 -8.81 -1.52
N SER A 179 -9.02 -9.36 -1.96
CA SER A 179 -10.08 -8.60 -2.61
C SER A 179 -11.44 -9.28 -2.37
N GLY A 180 -12.44 -8.50 -1.98
CA GLY A 180 -13.76 -9.03 -1.62
C GLY A 180 -13.66 -10.06 -0.49
N ASP A 181 -14.27 -11.21 -0.68
CA ASP A 181 -14.30 -12.30 0.30
C ASP A 181 -13.13 -13.29 0.17
N TYR A 182 -12.19 -13.02 -0.75
CA TYR A 182 -11.13 -13.95 -1.09
C TYR A 182 -9.74 -13.39 -0.84
N VAL A 183 -8.82 -14.31 -0.61
CA VAL A 183 -7.38 -14.13 -0.72
C VAL A 183 -6.87 -14.96 -1.89
N TYR A 184 -6.18 -14.31 -2.80
CA TYR A 184 -5.59 -14.93 -3.99
C TYR A 184 -4.11 -15.16 -3.76
N VAL A 185 -3.65 -16.34 -4.14
CA VAL A 185 -2.26 -16.79 -3.95
C VAL A 185 -1.75 -17.41 -5.22
N ALA A 186 -0.59 -17.01 -5.65
CA ALA A 186 0.11 -17.64 -6.76
C ALA A 186 1.44 -18.25 -6.28
N ASN A 187 1.88 -19.29 -6.97
CA ASN A 187 3.07 -20.02 -6.58
C ASN A 187 4.00 -20.34 -7.76
N ASP A 188 5.16 -20.85 -7.42
CA ASP A 188 6.15 -21.33 -8.40
C ASP A 188 5.77 -22.68 -9.00
N GLY A 189 4.77 -23.39 -8.44
CA GLY A 189 4.18 -24.62 -8.96
C GLY A 189 3.19 -24.43 -10.10
N GLN A 190 3.10 -23.23 -10.68
CA GLN A 190 2.26 -22.89 -11.85
C GLN A 190 0.75 -22.76 -11.52
N SER A 191 0.38 -22.66 -10.25
CA SER A 191 -1.02 -22.54 -9.85
C SER A 191 -1.36 -21.20 -9.22
N VAL A 192 -2.61 -20.79 -9.39
CA VAL A 192 -3.22 -19.65 -8.71
C VAL A 192 -4.48 -20.14 -7.99
N TYR A 193 -4.57 -19.81 -6.73
CA TYR A 193 -5.67 -20.22 -5.85
C TYR A 193 -6.48 -19.02 -5.38
N ALA A 194 -7.78 -19.19 -5.27
CA ALA A 194 -8.62 -18.36 -4.42
C ALA A 194 -9.02 -19.14 -3.17
N CYS A 195 -8.75 -18.55 -2.02
CA CYS A 195 -9.19 -19.08 -0.73
C CYS A 195 -10.15 -18.08 -0.10
N THR A 196 -11.14 -18.57 0.65
CA THR A 196 -11.96 -17.67 1.46
C THR A 196 -11.10 -17.08 2.58
N ARG A 197 -11.15 -15.74 2.77
CA ARG A 197 -10.32 -15.09 3.80
C ARG A 197 -10.74 -15.42 5.23
N ALA A 198 -12.00 -15.81 5.44
CA ALA A 198 -12.52 -16.13 6.77
C ALA A 198 -12.22 -17.56 7.24
N MET A 199 -12.09 -18.50 6.31
CA MET A 199 -11.97 -19.94 6.61
C MET A 199 -10.96 -20.62 5.70
N LYS A 200 -10.40 -21.75 6.16
CA LYS A 200 -9.52 -22.61 5.39
C LYS A 200 -10.30 -23.36 4.29
N THR A 201 -10.73 -22.64 3.24
CA THR A 201 -11.52 -23.24 2.14
C THR A 201 -11.00 -22.72 0.81
N PHE A 202 -10.66 -23.64 -0.10
CA PHE A 202 -10.41 -23.30 -1.49
C PHE A 202 -11.74 -23.01 -2.19
N GLN A 203 -11.77 -21.93 -2.95
CA GLN A 203 -12.88 -21.59 -3.83
C GLN A 203 -12.64 -22.12 -5.24
N TRP A 204 -11.46 -21.86 -5.77
CA TRP A 204 -11.04 -22.36 -7.06
C TRP A 204 -9.50 -22.41 -7.16
N GLU A 205 -9.05 -23.16 -8.15
CA GLU A 205 -7.67 -23.25 -8.59
C GLU A 205 -7.63 -23.15 -10.12
N ILE A 206 -6.64 -22.43 -10.64
CA ILE A 206 -6.28 -22.45 -12.05
C ILE A 206 -4.81 -22.82 -12.20
N VAL A 207 -4.50 -23.53 -13.27
CA VAL A 207 -3.11 -23.90 -13.62
C VAL A 207 -2.68 -23.08 -14.83
N THR A 208 -1.56 -22.38 -14.71
CA THR A 208 -0.86 -21.70 -15.80
C THR A 208 0.18 -22.64 -16.42
N SER A 209 0.76 -22.26 -17.56
CA SER A 209 1.81 -23.10 -18.17
C SER A 209 3.24 -22.73 -17.73
N GLY A 210 3.36 -21.88 -16.73
CA GLY A 210 4.64 -21.44 -16.15
C GLY A 210 4.46 -20.81 -14.77
N PRO A 211 5.53 -20.65 -14.00
CA PRO A 211 5.48 -20.08 -12.66
C PRO A 211 4.84 -18.69 -12.62
N VAL A 212 4.21 -18.35 -11.49
CA VAL A 212 3.67 -17.02 -11.22
C VAL A 212 4.42 -16.44 -10.02
N SER A 213 5.35 -15.53 -10.30
CA SER A 213 6.16 -14.85 -9.29
C SER A 213 5.84 -13.36 -9.16
N ALA A 214 5.09 -12.80 -10.11
CA ALA A 214 4.57 -11.45 -10.02
C ALA A 214 3.40 -11.39 -9.03
N ASP A 215 3.29 -10.27 -8.31
CA ASP A 215 2.13 -10.04 -7.44
C ASP A 215 0.85 -10.00 -8.28
N LEU A 216 -0.20 -10.62 -7.76
CA LEU A 216 -1.52 -10.59 -8.39
C LEU A 216 -2.16 -9.23 -8.19
N VAL A 217 -2.94 -8.79 -9.17
CA VAL A 217 -3.76 -7.58 -9.06
C VAL A 217 -5.22 -7.97 -9.22
N ALA A 218 -6.09 -7.49 -8.34
CA ALA A 218 -7.51 -7.77 -8.38
C ALA A 218 -8.32 -6.47 -8.37
N ASP A 219 -9.32 -6.40 -9.25
CA ASP A 219 -10.29 -5.31 -9.33
C ASP A 219 -11.70 -5.86 -9.58
N GLU A 220 -12.64 -4.99 -9.91
CA GLU A 220 -14.03 -5.37 -10.25
C GLU A 220 -14.13 -6.25 -11.51
N ASN A 221 -13.15 -6.21 -12.40
CA ASN A 221 -13.10 -7.03 -13.59
C ASN A 221 -12.66 -8.47 -13.29
N GLY A 222 -11.88 -8.69 -12.24
CA GLY A 222 -11.35 -9.99 -11.84
C GLY A 222 -9.94 -9.96 -11.29
N VAL A 223 -9.23 -11.07 -11.44
CA VAL A 223 -7.84 -11.25 -10.99
C VAL A 223 -6.93 -11.32 -12.19
N TYR A 224 -5.96 -10.41 -12.24
CA TYR A 224 -4.92 -10.37 -13.27
C TYR A 224 -3.72 -11.19 -12.82
N VAL A 225 -3.30 -12.10 -13.69
CA VAL A 225 -2.19 -13.05 -13.43
C VAL A 225 -1.13 -12.89 -14.52
N ALA A 226 0.02 -12.33 -14.15
CA ALA A 226 1.18 -12.24 -15.01
C ALA A 226 2.06 -13.48 -14.82
N SER A 227 2.05 -14.39 -15.78
CA SER A 227 2.75 -15.68 -15.72
C SER A 227 4.06 -15.69 -16.52
N GLN A 228 5.02 -16.47 -16.05
CA GLN A 228 6.26 -16.69 -16.79
C GLN A 228 6.07 -17.57 -18.04
N ASP A 229 4.84 -18.07 -18.27
CA ASP A 229 4.46 -18.69 -19.56
C ASP A 229 4.24 -17.68 -20.70
N GLN A 230 4.65 -16.41 -20.47
CA GLN A 230 4.53 -15.31 -21.42
C GLN A 230 3.09 -14.77 -21.54
N SER A 231 2.22 -15.03 -20.60
CA SER A 231 0.82 -14.62 -20.71
C SER A 231 0.34 -13.79 -19.53
N LEU A 232 -0.46 -12.79 -19.86
CA LEU A 232 -1.30 -12.11 -18.90
C LEU A 232 -2.72 -12.68 -19.00
N TYR A 233 -3.24 -13.17 -17.89
CA TYR A 233 -4.59 -13.69 -17.77
C TYR A 233 -5.46 -12.71 -17.01
N LEU A 234 -6.73 -12.62 -17.37
CA LEU A 234 -7.80 -12.13 -16.50
C LEU A 234 -8.68 -13.31 -16.13
N VAL A 235 -8.84 -13.53 -14.84
CA VAL A 235 -9.58 -14.63 -14.25
C VAL A 235 -10.81 -14.08 -13.52
N ASN A 236 -11.95 -14.76 -13.64
CA ASN A 236 -13.13 -14.43 -12.86
C ASN A 236 -12.83 -14.63 -11.36
N ALA A 237 -13.05 -13.60 -10.56
CA ALA A 237 -12.70 -13.58 -9.15
C ALA A 237 -13.45 -14.63 -8.31
N GLU A 238 -14.70 -14.94 -8.67
CA GLU A 238 -15.57 -15.84 -7.92
C GLU A 238 -15.46 -17.31 -8.37
N PHE A 239 -15.31 -17.53 -9.70
CA PHE A 239 -15.40 -18.89 -10.26
C PHE A 239 -14.08 -19.42 -10.83
N GLY A 240 -13.03 -18.61 -10.92
CA GLY A 240 -11.74 -19.05 -11.46
C GLY A 240 -11.71 -19.25 -12.99
N GLN A 241 -12.76 -18.86 -13.71
CA GLN A 241 -12.78 -18.98 -15.17
C GLN A 241 -11.89 -17.94 -15.82
N ILE A 242 -11.06 -18.35 -16.77
CA ILE A 242 -10.25 -17.42 -17.57
C ILE A 242 -11.20 -16.63 -18.48
N LYS A 243 -11.31 -15.32 -18.24
CA LYS A 243 -12.08 -14.40 -19.07
C LYS A 243 -11.38 -14.10 -20.38
N TRP A 244 -10.05 -13.90 -20.32
CA TRP A 244 -9.19 -13.74 -21.50
C TRP A 244 -7.72 -14.00 -21.13
N ARG A 245 -6.93 -14.18 -22.17
CA ARG A 245 -5.49 -14.39 -22.11
C ARG A 245 -4.81 -13.63 -23.24
N VAL A 246 -3.76 -12.89 -22.96
CA VAL A 246 -2.92 -12.21 -23.96
C VAL A 246 -1.50 -12.69 -23.83
N ARG A 247 -0.90 -13.07 -24.98
CA ARG A 247 0.46 -13.59 -25.02
C ARG A 247 1.46 -12.52 -25.42
N PHE A 248 2.61 -12.56 -24.77
CA PHE A 248 3.79 -11.71 -24.98
C PHE A 248 4.97 -12.52 -25.52
N ALA A 249 6.02 -11.84 -25.93
CA ALA A 249 7.23 -12.51 -26.43
C ALA A 249 8.16 -13.01 -25.32
N SER A 250 8.02 -12.50 -24.10
CA SER A 250 8.88 -12.84 -22.96
C SER A 250 8.10 -13.19 -21.71
N PRO A 251 8.68 -13.97 -20.76
CA PRO A 251 8.07 -14.26 -19.47
C PRO A 251 7.73 -12.99 -18.70
N LEU A 252 6.53 -12.94 -18.13
CA LEU A 252 6.06 -11.82 -17.31
C LEU A 252 6.51 -12.03 -15.85
N ARG A 253 7.14 -11.02 -15.28
CA ARG A 253 7.70 -11.06 -13.92
C ARG A 253 7.30 -9.85 -13.09
N ASP A 254 6.75 -8.83 -13.72
CA ASP A 254 6.26 -7.62 -13.08
C ASP A 254 4.72 -7.67 -13.02
N PRO A 255 4.10 -7.20 -11.93
CA PRO A 255 2.65 -7.11 -11.85
C PRO A 255 2.10 -6.12 -12.89
N PRO A 256 0.90 -6.33 -13.42
CA PRO A 256 0.26 -5.35 -14.27
C PRO A 256 -0.15 -4.12 -13.46
N PHE A 257 -0.12 -2.96 -14.08
CA PHE A 257 -0.76 -1.77 -13.55
C PHE A 257 -2.17 -1.68 -14.14
N VAL A 258 -3.20 -1.65 -13.28
CA VAL A 258 -4.58 -1.77 -13.72
C VAL A 258 -5.37 -0.51 -13.38
N THR A 259 -6.15 -0.05 -14.34
CA THR A 259 -7.19 0.96 -14.18
C THR A 259 -8.54 0.35 -14.58
N PRO A 260 -9.68 0.94 -14.28
CA PRO A 260 -10.98 0.35 -14.61
C PRO A 260 -11.15 -0.07 -16.08
N THR A 261 -10.47 0.61 -17.01
CA THR A 261 -10.63 0.38 -18.46
C THR A 261 -9.41 -0.19 -19.16
N THR A 262 -8.24 -0.15 -18.52
CA THR A 262 -6.98 -0.50 -19.17
C THR A 262 -6.03 -1.20 -18.20
N ALA A 263 -5.51 -2.34 -18.61
CA ALA A 263 -4.41 -3.00 -17.96
C ALA A 263 -3.11 -2.70 -18.73
N TYR A 264 -2.06 -2.32 -18.01
CA TYR A 264 -0.74 -2.07 -18.57
C TYR A 264 0.21 -3.15 -18.11
N GLN A 265 0.86 -3.82 -19.05
CA GLN A 265 1.82 -4.88 -18.75
C GLN A 265 3.16 -4.57 -19.40
N TYR A 266 4.20 -4.61 -18.59
CA TYR A 266 5.56 -4.61 -19.09
C TYR A 266 6.00 -6.02 -19.51
N ALA A 267 6.62 -6.12 -20.66
CA ALA A 267 7.29 -7.34 -21.13
C ALA A 267 8.69 -7.00 -21.67
N LEU A 268 9.67 -7.76 -21.25
CA LEU A 268 11.07 -7.56 -21.67
C LEU A 268 11.19 -7.65 -23.20
N GLY A 269 11.80 -6.64 -23.81
CA GLY A 269 11.97 -6.55 -25.26
C GLY A 269 10.76 -5.96 -26.01
N GLU A 270 9.58 -5.91 -25.42
CA GLU A 270 8.39 -5.30 -26.01
C GLU A 270 8.04 -3.94 -25.41
N GLY A 271 8.51 -3.66 -24.18
CA GLY A 271 8.14 -2.47 -23.43
C GLY A 271 6.79 -2.62 -22.73
N VAL A 272 6.04 -1.53 -22.59
CA VAL A 272 4.71 -1.50 -21.98
C VAL A 272 3.63 -1.66 -23.04
N ALA A 273 2.73 -2.61 -22.85
CA ALA A 273 1.52 -2.78 -23.62
C ALA A 273 0.29 -2.31 -22.84
N ALA A 274 -0.62 -1.61 -23.50
CA ALA A 274 -1.93 -1.24 -22.96
C ALA A 274 -3.00 -2.18 -23.52
N LEU A 275 -3.77 -2.79 -22.63
CA LEU A 275 -4.79 -3.78 -22.93
C LEU A 275 -6.17 -3.32 -22.44
N GLU A 276 -7.21 -3.63 -23.18
CA GLU A 276 -8.60 -3.40 -22.72
C GLU A 276 -9.00 -4.42 -21.65
N THR A 277 -9.58 -3.94 -20.55
CA THR A 277 -10.06 -4.80 -19.45
C THR A 277 -11.49 -5.30 -19.64
N GLY A 278 -12.25 -4.71 -20.55
CA GLY A 278 -13.68 -4.97 -20.76
C GLY A 278 -14.05 -6.45 -21.01
N PRO A 279 -15.35 -6.78 -21.01
CA PRO A 279 -15.83 -8.15 -21.22
C PRO A 279 -15.53 -8.66 -22.63
N GLY A 280 -15.58 -9.97 -22.79
CA GLY A 280 -15.39 -10.67 -24.07
C GLY A 280 -14.14 -11.54 -24.09
N PHE A 281 -14.17 -12.58 -24.93
CA PHE A 281 -13.01 -13.44 -25.14
C PHE A 281 -12.04 -12.78 -26.12
N ASP A 282 -10.75 -12.84 -25.82
CA ASP A 282 -9.75 -12.40 -26.75
C ASP A 282 -9.36 -13.56 -27.68
N VAL A 283 -9.71 -13.37 -28.95
CA VAL A 283 -9.22 -14.21 -30.03
C VAL A 283 -8.13 -13.42 -30.74
N GLU A 284 -6.89 -13.87 -30.69
CA GLU A 284 -5.76 -13.28 -31.44
C GLU A 284 -5.18 -11.98 -30.87
N ASN A 285 -5.13 -11.80 -29.56
CA ASN A 285 -4.52 -10.63 -28.90
C ASN A 285 -5.12 -9.27 -29.34
N LYS A 286 -6.39 -9.23 -29.72
CA LYS A 286 -7.07 -7.98 -30.16
C LYS A 286 -7.26 -6.97 -29.04
N ARG A 287 -7.01 -7.35 -27.77
CA ARG A 287 -7.09 -6.45 -26.61
C ARG A 287 -5.95 -5.46 -26.51
N VAL A 288 -4.84 -5.71 -27.19
CA VAL A 288 -3.71 -4.79 -27.18
C VAL A 288 -4.06 -3.57 -28.04
N ARG A 289 -4.22 -2.42 -27.37
CA ARG A 289 -4.47 -1.13 -28.03
C ARG A 289 -3.20 -0.58 -28.66
N TRP A 290 -2.11 -0.59 -27.89
CA TRP A 290 -0.80 -0.11 -28.30
C TRP A 290 0.32 -0.74 -27.47
N LYS A 291 1.54 -0.61 -27.99
CA LYS A 291 2.77 -0.98 -27.29
C LYS A 291 3.75 0.19 -27.35
N LEU A 292 4.44 0.45 -26.26
CA LEU A 292 5.48 1.47 -26.16
C LEU A 292 6.80 0.81 -25.76
N PRO A 293 7.71 0.55 -26.74
CA PRO A 293 8.95 -0.20 -26.51
C PRO A 293 9.88 0.43 -25.46
N GLN A 294 9.89 1.75 -25.35
CA GLN A 294 10.71 2.49 -24.38
C GLN A 294 10.12 2.53 -22.98
N GLY A 295 8.83 2.21 -22.81
CA GLY A 295 8.17 2.17 -21.50
C GLY A 295 8.67 1.03 -20.64
N ARG A 296 8.87 1.27 -19.35
CA ARG A 296 9.36 0.26 -18.38
C ARG A 296 8.39 0.03 -17.23
N GLN A 297 7.90 1.09 -16.60
CA GLN A 297 7.05 0.99 -15.43
C GLN A 297 6.00 2.10 -15.42
N ILE A 298 4.75 1.73 -15.24
CA ILE A 298 3.67 2.70 -15.05
C ILE A 298 3.72 3.22 -13.62
N LEU A 299 3.51 4.53 -13.47
CA LEU A 299 3.53 5.20 -12.18
C LEU A 299 2.13 5.63 -11.76
N ALA A 300 1.41 6.30 -12.66
CA ALA A 300 0.10 6.86 -12.35
C ALA A 300 -0.71 7.05 -13.64
N ALA A 301 -2.04 7.04 -13.52
CA ALA A 301 -2.95 7.32 -14.63
C ALA A 301 -3.83 8.54 -14.31
N GLY A 302 -3.91 9.46 -15.28
CA GLY A 302 -4.87 10.55 -15.29
C GLY A 302 -6.10 10.23 -16.16
N GLN A 303 -6.83 11.25 -16.59
CA GLN A 303 -8.02 11.05 -17.46
C GLN A 303 -7.63 10.63 -18.89
N ASP A 304 -6.66 11.33 -19.49
CA ASP A 304 -6.27 11.14 -20.90
C ASP A 304 -4.81 10.70 -21.05
N VAL A 305 -4.05 10.70 -19.98
CA VAL A 305 -2.62 10.41 -19.97
C VAL A 305 -2.24 9.41 -18.90
N VAL A 306 -1.21 8.65 -19.17
CA VAL A 306 -0.55 7.78 -18.21
C VAL A 306 0.90 8.20 -18.10
N TYR A 307 1.40 8.23 -16.87
CA TYR A 307 2.80 8.54 -16.57
C TYR A 307 3.58 7.27 -16.34
N MET A 308 4.76 7.17 -16.95
CA MET A 308 5.60 5.99 -16.79
C MET A 308 7.09 6.34 -16.80
N LEU A 309 7.89 5.50 -16.19
CA LEU A 309 9.33 5.51 -16.38
C LEU A 309 9.67 4.78 -17.67
N ALA A 310 10.57 5.36 -18.43
CA ALA A 310 11.21 4.70 -19.57
C ALA A 310 12.39 3.83 -19.12
N GLY A 311 12.91 3.03 -20.03
CA GLY A 311 14.07 2.18 -19.77
C GLY A 311 15.37 2.96 -19.48
N ASP A 312 15.47 4.21 -19.95
CA ASP A 312 16.58 5.15 -19.66
C ASP A 312 16.37 5.95 -18.36
N GLY A 313 15.25 5.73 -17.68
CA GLY A 313 14.87 6.41 -16.47
C GLY A 313 14.12 7.73 -16.67
N SER A 314 13.87 8.18 -17.90
CA SER A 314 13.06 9.37 -18.17
C SER A 314 11.61 9.17 -17.74
N LEU A 315 10.95 10.23 -17.27
CA LEU A 315 9.51 10.23 -17.01
C LEU A 315 8.78 10.61 -18.31
N LEU A 316 7.90 9.75 -18.76
CA LEU A 316 7.10 9.93 -19.96
C LEU A 316 5.65 10.27 -19.60
N GLU A 317 5.08 11.27 -20.27
CA GLU A 317 3.65 11.49 -20.37
C GLU A 317 3.15 10.87 -21.67
N VAL A 318 2.26 9.87 -21.56
CA VAL A 318 1.80 9.07 -22.70
C VAL A 318 0.28 9.16 -22.82
N ALA A 319 -0.22 9.39 -24.03
CA ALA A 319 -1.65 9.40 -24.29
C ALA A 319 -2.24 7.98 -24.11
N ILE A 320 -3.30 7.84 -23.31
CA ILE A 320 -3.96 6.55 -23.04
C ILE A 320 -4.57 5.97 -24.33
N LYS A 321 -5.05 6.84 -25.23
CA LYS A 321 -5.77 6.44 -26.42
C LYS A 321 -4.93 5.65 -27.42
N ASP A 322 -3.70 6.10 -27.67
CA ASP A 322 -2.87 5.64 -28.79
C ASP A 322 -1.41 5.35 -28.44
N GLY A 323 -1.01 5.57 -27.19
CA GLY A 323 0.35 5.33 -26.71
C GLY A 323 1.38 6.36 -27.20
N GLN A 324 0.95 7.49 -27.74
CA GLN A 324 1.88 8.55 -28.16
C GLN A 324 2.51 9.25 -26.96
N VAL A 325 3.83 9.38 -26.96
CA VAL A 325 4.55 10.17 -25.98
C VAL A 325 4.31 11.64 -26.27
N ARG A 326 3.69 12.34 -25.33
CA ARG A 326 3.43 13.78 -25.43
C ARG A 326 4.61 14.61 -24.94
N HIS A 327 5.09 14.25 -23.75
CA HIS A 327 6.22 14.94 -23.11
C HIS A 327 7.18 13.93 -22.47
N THR A 328 8.44 14.36 -22.40
CA THR A 328 9.52 13.60 -21.75
C THR A 328 10.21 14.51 -20.76
N VAL A 329 10.27 14.09 -19.49
CA VAL A 329 10.97 14.79 -18.43
C VAL A 329 12.22 14.01 -18.05
N PRO A 330 13.42 14.61 -18.17
CA PRO A 330 14.65 13.96 -17.71
C PRO A 330 14.57 13.68 -16.20
N SER A 331 14.73 12.44 -15.79
CA SER A 331 14.53 12.05 -14.39
C SER A 331 15.70 12.30 -13.46
N GLY A 332 16.84 12.74 -13.96
CA GLY A 332 17.99 13.08 -13.11
C GLY A 332 18.54 11.93 -12.25
N GLY A 333 18.33 10.66 -12.68
CA GLY A 333 18.82 9.48 -11.96
C GLY A 333 17.82 8.86 -10.99
N PHE A 334 16.54 9.21 -11.08
CA PHE A 334 15.47 8.48 -10.39
C PHE A 334 15.21 7.15 -11.10
N ALA A 335 15.49 6.05 -10.41
CA ALA A 335 15.35 4.70 -10.97
C ALA A 335 14.20 3.89 -10.35
N LEU A 336 13.67 4.36 -9.23
CA LEU A 336 12.60 3.69 -8.49
C LEU A 336 11.32 4.51 -8.62
N GLY A 337 10.35 3.96 -9.34
CA GLY A 337 9.01 4.50 -9.42
C GLY A 337 8.08 3.77 -8.48
N VAL A 338 7.12 4.48 -7.91
CA VAL A 338 6.08 3.87 -7.06
C VAL A 338 4.75 3.93 -7.81
N PRO A 339 4.16 2.78 -8.18
CA PRO A 339 2.86 2.75 -8.85
C PRO A 339 1.74 3.25 -7.94
N VAL A 340 0.91 4.17 -8.43
CA VAL A 340 -0.25 4.73 -7.75
C VAL A 340 -1.47 4.62 -8.68
N PRO A 341 -2.29 3.56 -8.56
CA PRO A 341 -3.40 3.35 -9.48
C PRO A 341 -4.59 4.31 -9.26
N ASP A 342 -4.78 4.77 -8.03
CA ASP A 342 -6.02 5.47 -7.63
C ASP A 342 -6.02 6.97 -7.92
N ASN A 343 -4.85 7.56 -8.17
CA ASN A 343 -4.74 9.00 -8.43
C ASN A 343 -3.47 9.31 -9.24
N PRO A 344 -3.43 10.45 -9.94
CA PRO A 344 -2.30 10.81 -10.79
C PRO A 344 -1.11 11.43 -10.01
N THR A 345 -0.82 10.91 -8.81
CA THR A 345 0.37 11.33 -8.04
C THR A 345 1.56 10.48 -8.46
N ILE A 346 2.69 11.12 -8.66
CA ILE A 346 3.94 10.46 -9.03
C ILE A 346 4.91 10.53 -7.87
N PHE A 347 5.40 9.37 -7.45
CA PHE A 347 6.51 9.26 -6.51
C PHE A 347 7.70 8.62 -7.21
N LEU A 348 8.85 9.27 -7.07
CA LEU A 348 10.12 8.79 -7.58
C LEU A 348 11.14 8.76 -6.44
N ALA A 349 11.92 7.71 -6.39
CA ALA A 349 13.04 7.61 -5.48
C ALA A 349 14.34 7.29 -6.25
N ALA A 350 15.43 7.85 -5.79
CA ALA A 350 16.77 7.57 -6.30
C ALA A 350 17.56 6.77 -5.27
N THR A 351 18.50 5.98 -5.74
CA THR A 351 19.35 5.16 -4.86
C THR A 351 20.17 5.97 -3.87
N ASP A 352 20.41 7.27 -4.15
CA ASP A 352 21.14 8.21 -3.32
C ASP A 352 20.29 8.92 -2.24
N GLY A 353 19.05 8.48 -2.07
CA GLY A 353 18.13 8.98 -1.04
C GLY A 353 17.33 10.22 -1.44
N ARG A 354 17.40 10.69 -2.69
CA ARG A 354 16.47 11.70 -3.21
C ARG A 354 15.10 11.07 -3.40
N VAL A 355 14.07 11.77 -2.93
CA VAL A 355 12.66 11.39 -3.09
C VAL A 355 11.90 12.58 -3.63
N PHE A 356 11.04 12.33 -4.59
CA PHE A 356 10.33 13.39 -5.31
C PHE A 356 8.84 13.02 -5.46
N CYS A 357 7.99 14.02 -5.22
CA CYS A 357 6.55 13.89 -5.46
C CYS A 357 6.09 14.98 -6.41
N ALA A 358 5.38 14.57 -7.46
CA ALA A 358 4.71 15.47 -8.39
C ALA A 358 3.23 15.12 -8.50
N ARG A 359 2.42 16.13 -8.77
CA ARG A 359 0.96 15.99 -8.97
C ARG A 359 0.50 16.92 -10.08
N PRO A 360 -0.66 16.65 -10.71
CA PRO A 360 -1.29 17.61 -11.61
C PRO A 360 -1.58 18.94 -10.90
N PRO A 361 -1.48 20.08 -11.60
CA PRO A 361 -1.87 21.38 -11.05
C PRO A 361 -3.36 21.36 -10.69
N GLY A 362 -3.70 22.00 -9.56
CA GLY A 362 -5.07 22.04 -9.03
C GLY A 362 -5.30 21.19 -7.78
N ILE A 363 -4.40 20.27 -7.45
CA ILE A 363 -4.41 19.59 -6.15
C ILE A 363 -3.82 20.54 -5.10
N PRO A 364 -4.51 20.78 -3.97
CA PRO A 364 -4.00 21.69 -2.95
C PRO A 364 -2.65 21.24 -2.39
N PHE A 365 -1.73 22.17 -2.26
CA PHE A 365 -0.45 21.93 -1.57
C PHE A 365 -0.67 21.71 -0.08
N PRO A 366 0.21 20.96 0.61
CA PRO A 366 0.19 20.83 2.05
C PRO A 366 0.27 22.19 2.72
N ARG A 367 -0.64 22.48 3.64
CA ARG A 367 -0.59 23.68 4.46
C ARG A 367 0.49 23.51 5.51
N ARG A 368 1.00 24.64 6.01
CA ARG A 368 1.95 24.61 7.14
C ARG A 368 1.43 23.79 8.32
N GLN A 369 0.13 23.84 8.58
CA GLN A 369 -0.50 23.06 9.66
C GLN A 369 -0.44 21.55 9.39
N ASP A 370 -0.59 21.11 8.14
CA ASP A 370 -0.51 19.70 7.76
C ASP A 370 0.91 19.15 8.01
N VAL A 371 1.93 19.95 7.65
CA VAL A 371 3.34 19.62 7.92
C VAL A 371 3.62 19.56 9.43
N LEU A 372 3.12 20.55 10.19
CA LEU A 372 3.29 20.57 11.64
C LEU A 372 2.57 19.38 12.31
N ASN A 373 1.37 19.04 11.84
CA ASN A 373 0.64 17.86 12.35
C ASN A 373 1.38 16.56 12.00
N ALA A 374 2.01 16.49 10.83
CA ALA A 374 2.83 15.36 10.44
C ALA A 374 4.09 15.20 11.33
N LEU A 375 4.64 16.30 11.84
CA LEU A 375 5.80 16.31 12.73
C LEU A 375 5.46 16.06 14.20
N ARG A 376 4.18 16.22 14.61
CA ARG A 376 3.79 16.04 16.02
C ARG A 376 3.73 14.56 16.39
N PRO A 377 4.30 14.17 17.53
CA PRO A 377 4.08 12.83 18.06
C PRO A 377 2.60 12.62 18.41
N PRO A 378 2.05 11.41 18.29
CA PRO A 378 0.69 11.09 18.70
C PRO A 378 0.51 11.38 20.18
N GLY A 379 -0.59 12.04 20.55
CA GLY A 379 -0.91 12.42 21.95
C GLY A 379 -0.50 13.82 22.39
N ALA A 380 0.29 14.57 21.63
CA ALA A 380 0.72 15.91 21.99
C ALA A 380 -0.33 17.03 21.72
N GLY A 381 -1.58 16.70 21.45
CA GLY A 381 -2.57 17.67 20.94
C GLY A 381 -3.95 17.69 21.59
N GLN A 382 -4.19 17.04 22.74
CA GLN A 382 -5.49 17.14 23.43
C GLN A 382 -5.48 17.92 24.76
N GLY A 383 -4.44 18.66 25.03
CA GLY A 383 -4.38 19.51 26.21
C GLY A 383 -3.88 20.89 25.87
N GLU A 384 -4.77 21.75 25.41
CA GLU A 384 -4.75 23.21 25.62
C GLU A 384 -5.56 23.92 24.52
N GLY A 385 -6.76 24.39 24.90
CA GLY A 385 -7.53 25.22 23.97
C GLY A 385 -9.00 25.29 24.25
N ALA A 386 -9.42 25.10 25.51
CA ALA A 386 -10.73 25.58 25.97
C ALA A 386 -10.52 26.35 27.28
N ALA A 387 -9.90 27.52 27.19
CA ALA A 387 -10.04 28.53 28.22
C ALA A 387 -11.48 29.07 28.14
N THR A 388 -12.41 28.41 28.84
CA THR A 388 -13.70 28.97 29.19
C THR A 388 -13.47 30.15 30.10
N GLN A 389 -13.79 31.33 29.58
CA GLN A 389 -13.95 32.53 30.42
C GLN A 389 -14.97 32.26 31.55
N PRO A 390 -14.71 32.71 32.79
CA PRO A 390 -15.67 32.60 33.85
C PRO A 390 -16.72 33.71 33.70
N THR A 391 -17.92 33.37 33.27
CA THR A 391 -19.10 34.23 33.48
C THR A 391 -19.63 33.96 34.88
N SER A 392 -19.29 34.86 35.77
CA SER A 392 -19.92 35.02 37.05
C SER A 392 -21.32 35.65 36.89
N GLN A 393 -22.37 34.95 37.31
CA GLN A 393 -23.52 35.54 37.95
C GLN A 393 -24.25 34.51 38.82
N PRO A 394 -24.70 34.92 40.05
CA PRO A 394 -25.31 34.03 41.02
C PRO A 394 -26.83 34.04 40.90
N THR A 395 -27.48 32.89 40.93
CA THR A 395 -28.91 32.84 41.28
C THR A 395 -29.21 31.65 42.17
N THR A 396 -29.67 32.02 43.30
CA THR A 396 -30.41 31.39 44.38
C THR A 396 -31.11 30.05 44.13
N ARG A 397 -30.90 29.19 45.13
CA ARG A 397 -31.65 27.97 45.47
C ARG A 397 -33.13 28.24 45.76
N PRO A 398 -34.00 27.22 45.60
CA PRO A 398 -34.44 26.52 46.80
C PRO A 398 -34.42 24.99 46.72
N ALA A 399 -34.31 24.44 47.92
CA ALA A 399 -34.27 23.03 48.22
C ALA A 399 -35.64 22.36 48.15
N THR A 400 -35.71 21.12 47.67
CA THR A 400 -36.74 20.17 48.07
C THR A 400 -36.20 18.73 48.03
N LYS A 401 -36.12 18.20 49.19
CA LYS A 401 -36.43 16.89 49.76
C LYS A 401 -36.36 15.64 48.85
N ALA A 402 -35.49 14.73 49.25
CA ALA A 402 -35.48 13.32 48.91
C ALA A 402 -36.65 12.57 49.62
N PRO A 403 -37.08 11.45 49.11
CA PRO A 403 -37.51 10.33 49.97
C PRO A 403 -36.66 9.08 49.77
N ASN A 404 -36.57 8.39 50.89
CA ASN A 404 -35.80 7.22 51.25
C ASN A 404 -36.40 5.91 50.70
N PRO A 405 -35.60 4.80 50.64
CA PRO A 405 -36.03 3.54 50.07
C PRO A 405 -36.64 2.62 51.13
N LEU A 406 -37.33 1.64 50.67
CA LEU A 406 -37.80 0.41 51.28
C LEU A 406 -39.32 0.22 51.05
N GLU A 407 -39.66 -0.74 50.23
CA GLU A 407 -40.56 -1.78 50.63
C GLU A 407 -40.58 -2.95 49.60
N ALA A 408 -40.47 -4.09 50.17
CA ALA A 408 -40.47 -5.41 49.61
C ALA A 408 -41.88 -5.81 49.07
N GLY A 409 -41.87 -6.75 48.14
CA GLY A 409 -43.11 -7.40 47.70
C GLY A 409 -42.85 -8.60 46.79
N SER A 410 -42.63 -9.73 47.37
CA SER A 410 -42.65 -11.07 46.84
C SER A 410 -43.97 -11.44 46.16
N ARG A 411 -43.87 -12.25 45.07
CA ARG A 411 -44.81 -13.30 44.57
C ARG A 411 -44.39 -13.62 43.17
N GLY A 412 -44.14 -14.86 42.71
CA GLY A 412 -44.62 -16.13 43.03
C GLY A 412 -44.50 -16.94 41.75
N VAL A 413 -43.76 -18.05 41.80
CA VAL A 413 -43.64 -19.05 40.73
C VAL A 413 -44.95 -19.75 40.53
N PRO A 414 -45.26 -20.29 39.32
CA PRO A 414 -45.38 -21.71 39.26
C PRO A 414 -44.65 -22.39 38.06
N LEU A 415 -44.11 -23.53 38.42
CA LEU A 415 -43.66 -24.65 37.62
C LEU A 415 -44.81 -25.30 36.82
N GLY A 416 -44.47 -25.86 35.67
CA GLY A 416 -45.28 -26.93 35.12
C GLY A 416 -45.15 -27.15 33.62
N GLY A 417 -44.65 -28.32 33.21
CA GLY A 417 -44.96 -28.90 31.91
C GLY A 417 -43.85 -29.73 31.25
N LYS A 418 -43.68 -30.95 31.72
CA LYS A 418 -43.00 -32.03 30.94
C LYS A 418 -43.88 -32.44 29.78
N SER A 419 -43.31 -32.78 28.63
CA SER A 419 -43.82 -33.86 27.78
C SER A 419 -42.70 -34.44 26.92
N ASP A 420 -42.38 -35.67 27.19
CA ASP A 420 -41.71 -36.65 26.34
C ASP A 420 -42.44 -36.85 25.02
N VAL A 421 -41.68 -37.01 23.92
CA VAL A 421 -42.04 -37.95 22.85
C VAL A 421 -40.77 -38.52 22.21
N THR A 422 -40.43 -39.72 22.61
CA THR A 422 -39.62 -40.69 21.88
C THR A 422 -40.44 -41.34 20.76
N LYS A 423 -39.86 -41.43 19.54
CA LYS A 423 -40.08 -42.46 18.49
C LYS A 423 -39.04 -42.15 17.43
N GLY A 424 -38.00 -42.92 17.09
CA GLY A 424 -38.04 -44.34 16.79
C GLY A 424 -38.27 -44.54 15.29
N PHE A 425 -37.20 -44.57 14.46
CA PHE A 425 -37.29 -45.24 13.17
C PHE A 425 -36.00 -46.01 12.85
N LYS A 426 -36.26 -47.29 12.59
CA LYS A 426 -35.32 -48.36 12.25
C LYS A 426 -34.65 -48.16 10.89
N GLY A 427 -33.47 -48.77 10.77
CA GLY A 427 -32.70 -48.92 9.56
C GLY A 427 -33.34 -49.80 8.47
N LYS A 428 -32.73 -49.69 7.29
CA LYS A 428 -32.75 -50.75 6.27
C LYS A 428 -31.38 -50.83 5.64
N GLU A 429 -30.71 -51.93 5.85
CA GLU A 429 -29.69 -52.52 5.01
C GLU A 429 -30.24 -52.87 3.64
N GLY A 430 -29.38 -52.85 2.61
CA GLY A 430 -29.67 -53.40 1.28
C GLY A 430 -28.53 -53.16 0.35
N THR A 431 -27.65 -54.13 0.31
CA THR A 431 -26.76 -54.64 -0.73
C THR A 431 -27.15 -54.31 -2.18
N GLU A 432 -26.23 -53.76 -2.99
CA GLU A 432 -25.50 -54.37 -4.12
C GLU A 432 -24.44 -53.42 -4.60
#